data_f3881f50320163b921a65e8c9ca3def7
#
_entry.id   f3881f50320163b921a65e8c9ca3def7
#
_cell.length_a   1.000
_cell.length_b   1.000
_cell.length_c   1.000
_cell.angle_alpha   90.00
_cell.angle_beta   90.00
_cell.angle_gamma   90.00
#
_symmetry.space_group_name_H-M   'P 1'
#
loop_
_entity.id
_entity.type
_entity.pdbx_description
1 polymer ?
#
loop_
_entity_poly.entity_id
_entity_poly.type
_entity_poly.pdbx_seq_one_letter_code
_entity_poly.pdbx_strand_id
1 'polypeptide(L)'
;MVHFLGADKSLEDLYQTRILEFARDARKINLLPKNDVRFISKNPLCGDEVTIDLIINKGHIISQYGHRIRGCALCEASSGVLSKNVIGLDINKTIILKNKLKEWLDGKSNNVPILDLQNFSSVKAFQNRHKCVLLSFDALTGACSKLLGN
;
A
#
# COMPACT_ATOMS: atom_id res chain seq x y z
N MET A 1 6.05 30.31 -21.39
CA MET A 1 6.55 30.61 -20.07
C MET A 1 5.84 29.85 -19.02
N VAL A 2 4.66 30.30 -18.74
CA VAL A 2 3.76 29.60 -17.83
C VAL A 2 3.62 28.13 -18.17
N HIS A 3 3.75 27.78 -19.43
CA HIS A 3 3.59 26.40 -19.90
C HIS A 3 4.61 25.44 -19.32
N PHE A 4 5.87 25.83 -19.19
CA PHE A 4 6.89 24.94 -18.67
C PHE A 4 6.68 24.66 -17.20
N LEU A 5 6.44 25.72 -16.43
CA LEU A 5 6.13 25.56 -15.01
C LEU A 5 4.82 24.84 -14.83
N GLY A 6 3.87 25.06 -15.73
CA GLY A 6 2.58 24.39 -15.71
C GLY A 6 2.69 22.90 -15.97
N ALA A 7 3.63 22.48 -16.85
CA ALA A 7 3.80 21.06 -17.15
C ALA A 7 4.28 20.28 -15.93
N ASP A 8 5.30 20.79 -15.21
CA ASP A 8 5.79 20.15 -13.99
C ASP A 8 4.73 20.14 -12.89
N LYS A 9 4.05 21.27 -12.71
CA LYS A 9 2.94 21.36 -11.76
C LYS A 9 1.81 20.42 -12.14
N SER A 10 1.50 20.32 -13.43
CA SER A 10 0.44 19.43 -13.90
C SER A 10 0.73 17.98 -13.57
N LEU A 11 1.98 17.54 -13.66
CA LEU A 11 2.36 16.17 -13.31
C LEU A 11 2.24 15.94 -11.81
N GLU A 12 2.74 16.86 -10.99
CA GLU A 12 2.59 16.79 -9.54
C GLU A 12 1.13 16.83 -9.13
N ASP A 13 0.35 17.73 -9.72
CA ASP A 13 -1.09 17.83 -9.47
C ASP A 13 -1.79 16.53 -9.84
N LEU A 14 -1.42 15.91 -10.96
CA LEU A 14 -1.97 14.63 -11.37
C LEU A 14 -1.65 13.55 -10.35
N TYR A 15 -0.40 13.46 -9.87
CA TYR A 15 -0.02 12.50 -8.85
C TYR A 15 -0.81 12.72 -7.56
N GLN A 16 -0.94 13.97 -7.11
CA GLN A 16 -1.72 14.28 -5.92
C GLN A 16 -3.20 13.90 -6.10
N THR A 17 -3.76 14.19 -7.27
CA THR A 17 -5.14 13.81 -7.58
C THR A 17 -5.32 12.30 -7.51
N ARG A 18 -4.38 11.54 -8.08
CA ARG A 18 -4.43 10.08 -8.04
C ARG A 18 -4.31 9.54 -6.61
N ILE A 19 -3.44 10.12 -5.81
CA ILE A 19 -3.30 9.75 -4.39
C ILE A 19 -4.63 9.96 -3.65
N LEU A 20 -5.27 11.09 -3.86
CA LEU A 20 -6.57 11.36 -3.22
C LEU A 20 -7.66 10.40 -3.69
N GLU A 21 -7.65 10.02 -4.97
CA GLU A 21 -8.58 9.03 -5.51
C GLU A 21 -8.36 7.65 -4.86
N PHE A 22 -7.11 7.20 -4.75
CA PHE A 22 -6.79 5.94 -4.09
C PHE A 22 -7.20 5.96 -2.61
N ALA A 23 -6.97 7.08 -1.92
CA ALA A 23 -7.39 7.23 -0.53
C ALA A 23 -8.91 7.13 -0.40
N ARG A 24 -9.64 7.77 -1.31
CA ARG A 24 -11.11 7.70 -1.34
C ARG A 24 -11.59 6.28 -1.58
N ASP A 25 -10.97 5.58 -2.53
CA ASP A 25 -11.33 4.20 -2.84
C ASP A 25 -11.06 3.28 -1.64
N ALA A 26 -9.96 3.52 -0.94
CA ALA A 26 -9.61 2.75 0.25
C ALA A 26 -10.68 2.85 1.35
N ARG A 27 -11.27 4.03 1.52
CA ARG A 27 -12.30 4.26 2.54
C ARG A 27 -13.59 3.49 2.28
N LYS A 28 -13.81 3.03 1.06
CA LYS A 28 -15.01 2.27 0.67
C LYS A 28 -14.88 0.78 0.99
N ILE A 29 -13.67 0.32 1.32
CA ILE A 29 -13.41 -1.08 1.61
C ILE A 29 -13.61 -1.30 3.11
N ASN A 30 -14.26 -2.42 3.44
CA ASN A 30 -14.53 -2.80 4.82
C ASN A 30 -13.76 -4.07 5.19
N LEU A 31 -13.64 -4.32 6.49
CA LEU A 31 -13.18 -5.61 6.98
C LEU A 31 -14.12 -6.71 6.52
N LEU A 32 -13.58 -7.91 6.34
CA LEU A 32 -14.38 -9.06 5.90
C LEU A 32 -15.23 -9.60 7.06
N PRO A 33 -16.47 -10.06 6.79
CA PRO A 33 -17.28 -10.70 7.83
C PRO A 33 -16.66 -12.00 8.34
N LYS A 34 -15.91 -12.71 7.48
CA LYS A 34 -15.12 -13.90 7.83
C LYS A 34 -13.75 -13.74 7.23
N ASN A 35 -12.74 -14.25 7.91
CA ASN A 35 -11.37 -14.17 7.41
C ASN A 35 -10.58 -15.42 7.86
N ASP A 36 -9.55 -15.74 7.10
CA ASP A 36 -8.56 -16.75 7.47
C ASP A 36 -7.50 -16.15 8.38
N VAL A 37 -7.29 -14.83 8.28
CA VAL A 37 -6.34 -14.09 9.10
C VAL A 37 -6.74 -12.63 9.18
N ARG A 38 -6.49 -12.04 10.34
CA ARG A 38 -6.55 -10.60 10.56
C ARG A 38 -5.22 -10.17 11.16
N PHE A 39 -4.65 -9.11 10.64
CA PHE A 39 -3.39 -8.58 11.14
C PHE A 39 -3.46 -7.05 11.23
N ILE A 40 -2.93 -6.51 12.31
CA ILE A 40 -2.87 -5.07 12.55
C ILE A 40 -1.41 -4.64 12.55
N SER A 41 -1.08 -3.65 11.75
CA SER A 41 0.22 -3.01 11.75
C SER A 41 0.06 -1.55 12.18
N LYS A 42 0.99 -1.07 13.01
CA LYS A 42 0.94 0.27 13.57
C LYS A 42 2.24 1.00 13.32
N ASN A 43 2.15 2.30 13.07
CA ASN A 43 3.31 3.18 13.06
C ASN A 43 3.29 4.01 14.35
N PRO A 44 4.11 3.66 15.35
CA PRO A 44 4.06 4.34 16.64
C PRO A 44 4.46 5.81 16.59
N LEU A 45 5.17 6.23 15.54
CA LEU A 45 5.63 7.61 15.41
C LEU A 45 4.52 8.56 14.99
N CYS A 46 3.58 8.12 14.16
CA CYS A 46 2.50 8.96 13.67
C CYS A 46 1.10 8.48 14.06
N GLY A 47 1.02 7.33 14.73
CA GLY A 47 -0.27 6.78 15.16
C GLY A 47 -1.09 6.12 14.07
N ASP A 48 -0.56 5.99 12.86
CA ASP A 48 -1.26 5.30 11.78
C ASP A 48 -1.42 3.81 12.11
N GLU A 49 -2.54 3.25 11.70
CA GLU A 49 -2.88 1.86 11.94
C GLU A 49 -3.60 1.27 10.74
N VAL A 50 -3.15 0.11 10.30
CA VAL A 50 -3.76 -0.64 9.19
C VAL A 50 -4.14 -2.03 9.69
N THR A 51 -5.41 -2.38 9.54
CA THR A 51 -5.93 -3.73 9.80
C THR A 51 -6.25 -4.37 8.45
N ILE A 52 -5.74 -5.57 8.22
CA ILE A 52 -6.00 -6.32 6.99
C ILE A 52 -6.61 -7.68 7.33
N ASP A 53 -7.66 -8.02 6.59
CA ASP A 53 -8.29 -9.34 6.59
C ASP A 53 -8.04 -10.01 5.25
N LEU A 54 -7.70 -11.29 5.28
CA LEU A 54 -7.51 -12.08 4.06
C LEU A 54 -8.30 -13.39 4.13
N ILE A 55 -8.76 -13.83 2.96
CA ILE A 55 -9.15 -15.21 2.70
C ILE A 55 -8.26 -15.73 1.58
N ILE A 56 -7.70 -16.91 1.77
CA ILE A 56 -6.86 -17.55 0.76
C ILE A 56 -7.53 -18.83 0.25
N ASN A 57 -7.19 -19.21 -0.97
CA ASN A 57 -7.63 -20.46 -1.55
C ASN A 57 -6.61 -21.57 -1.27
N LYS A 58 -6.90 -22.79 -1.77
CA LYS A 58 -6.04 -23.97 -1.55
C LYS A 58 -4.62 -23.83 -2.10
N GLY A 59 -4.42 -22.95 -3.09
CA GLY A 59 -3.11 -22.71 -3.68
C GLY A 59 -2.32 -21.61 -2.98
N HIS A 60 -2.73 -21.19 -1.78
CA HIS A 60 -2.11 -20.07 -1.05
C HIS A 60 -2.20 -18.75 -1.80
N ILE A 61 -3.25 -18.58 -2.60
CA ILE A 61 -3.52 -17.35 -3.35
C ILE A 61 -4.58 -16.54 -2.62
N ILE A 62 -4.35 -15.24 -2.49
CA ILE A 62 -5.31 -14.35 -1.86
C ILE A 62 -6.56 -14.25 -2.74
N SER A 63 -7.70 -14.64 -2.19
CA SER A 63 -8.97 -14.65 -2.91
C SER A 63 -9.91 -13.53 -2.44
N GLN A 64 -9.80 -13.08 -1.20
CA GLN A 64 -10.56 -11.95 -0.68
C GLN A 64 -9.68 -11.09 0.22
N TYR A 65 -9.98 -9.81 0.24
CA TYR A 65 -9.24 -8.81 0.99
C TYR A 65 -10.20 -7.80 1.60
N GLY A 66 -9.98 -7.45 2.84
CA GLY A 66 -10.66 -6.35 3.50
C GLY A 66 -9.67 -5.56 4.33
N HIS A 67 -10.00 -4.31 4.63
CA HIS A 67 -9.14 -3.53 5.51
C HIS A 67 -9.91 -2.45 6.26
N ARG A 68 -9.26 -1.91 7.27
CA ARG A 68 -9.63 -0.69 7.96
C ARG A 68 -8.36 0.11 8.19
N ILE A 69 -8.39 1.38 7.75
CA ILE A 69 -7.24 2.25 7.80
C ILE A 69 -7.55 3.42 8.75
N ARG A 70 -6.66 3.67 9.68
CA ARG A 70 -6.67 4.86 10.54
C ARG A 70 -5.33 5.55 10.35
N GLY A 71 -5.28 6.54 9.46
CA GLY A 71 -4.01 7.18 9.15
C GLY A 71 -4.16 8.33 8.19
N CYS A 72 -3.01 8.85 7.78
CA CYS A 72 -2.95 9.98 6.85
C CYS A 72 -3.36 9.57 5.44
N ALA A 73 -3.52 10.57 4.57
CA ALA A 73 -3.93 10.35 3.19
C ALA A 73 -2.95 9.46 2.42
N LEU A 74 -1.65 9.53 2.70
CA LEU A 74 -0.66 8.66 2.07
C LEU A 74 -0.86 7.20 2.47
N CYS A 75 -1.14 6.96 3.73
CA CYS A 75 -1.40 5.61 4.25
C CYS A 75 -2.68 5.06 3.60
N GLU A 76 -3.74 5.85 3.54
CA GLU A 76 -4.99 5.47 2.89
C GLU A 76 -4.77 5.18 1.40
N ALA A 77 -4.04 6.06 0.70
CA ALA A 77 -3.80 5.92 -0.73
C ALA A 77 -2.99 4.67 -1.04
N SER A 78 -1.93 4.40 -0.27
CA SER A 78 -1.11 3.19 -0.44
C SER A 78 -1.97 1.94 -0.22
N SER A 79 -2.83 1.96 0.78
CA SER A 79 -3.77 0.86 1.05
C SER A 79 -4.75 0.68 -0.10
N GLY A 80 -5.20 1.77 -0.71
CA GLY A 80 -6.05 1.74 -1.89
C GLY A 80 -5.37 1.09 -3.08
N VAL A 81 -4.11 1.41 -3.33
CA VAL A 81 -3.32 0.76 -4.38
C VAL A 81 -3.19 -0.73 -4.09
N LEU A 82 -2.86 -1.09 -2.85
CA LEU A 82 -2.73 -2.48 -2.46
C LEU A 82 -4.02 -3.24 -2.71
N SER A 83 -5.15 -2.68 -2.30
CA SER A 83 -6.46 -3.34 -2.45
C SER A 83 -6.80 -3.69 -3.90
N LYS A 84 -6.30 -2.91 -4.85
CA LYS A 84 -6.55 -3.15 -6.29
C LYS A 84 -5.64 -4.20 -6.89
N ASN A 85 -4.57 -4.57 -6.18
CA ASN A 85 -3.51 -5.44 -6.73
C ASN A 85 -3.33 -6.72 -5.93
N VAL A 86 -4.02 -6.87 -4.80
CA VAL A 86 -3.74 -7.95 -3.86
C VAL A 86 -4.41 -9.28 -4.25
N ILE A 87 -5.58 -9.22 -4.86
CA ILE A 87 -6.29 -10.44 -5.26
C ILE A 87 -5.49 -11.17 -6.33
N GLY A 88 -5.26 -12.45 -6.12
CA GLY A 88 -4.47 -13.27 -7.02
C GLY A 88 -3.00 -13.36 -6.64
N LEU A 89 -2.56 -12.65 -5.60
CA LEU A 89 -1.17 -12.77 -5.12
C LEU A 89 -0.98 -14.06 -4.32
N ASP A 90 0.17 -14.68 -4.53
CA ASP A 90 0.65 -15.79 -3.70
C ASP A 90 1.17 -15.21 -2.38
N ILE A 91 0.68 -15.73 -1.24
CA ILE A 91 1.10 -15.23 0.07
C ILE A 91 2.59 -15.38 0.33
N ASN A 92 3.27 -16.31 -0.35
CA ASN A 92 4.72 -16.48 -0.24
C ASN A 92 5.51 -15.37 -0.93
N LYS A 93 4.87 -14.58 -1.79
CA LYS A 93 5.54 -13.54 -2.59
C LYS A 93 5.32 -12.13 -2.05
N THR A 94 4.52 -11.98 -1.01
CA THR A 94 4.19 -10.65 -0.49
C THR A 94 5.39 -9.94 0.12
N ILE A 95 6.29 -10.69 0.76
CA ILE A 95 7.51 -10.11 1.32
C ILE A 95 8.41 -9.54 0.22
N ILE A 96 8.46 -10.20 -0.92
CA ILE A 96 9.24 -9.73 -2.08
C ILE A 96 8.67 -8.40 -2.56
N LEU A 97 7.36 -8.31 -2.66
CA LEU A 97 6.67 -7.10 -3.08
C LEU A 97 6.98 -5.93 -2.14
N LYS A 98 6.88 -6.16 -0.84
CA LYS A 98 7.21 -5.15 0.17
C LYS A 98 8.66 -4.70 0.07
N ASN A 99 9.60 -5.65 -0.07
CA ASN A 99 11.02 -5.33 -0.17
C ASN A 99 11.33 -4.52 -1.41
N LYS A 100 10.70 -4.84 -2.53
CA LYS A 100 10.85 -4.07 -3.78
C LYS A 100 10.31 -2.65 -3.63
N LEU A 101 9.20 -2.48 -2.94
CA LEU A 101 8.66 -1.15 -2.67
C LEU A 101 9.63 -0.35 -1.78
N LYS A 102 10.17 -0.97 -0.76
CA LYS A 102 11.14 -0.32 0.12
C LYS A 102 12.38 0.12 -0.65
N GLU A 103 12.92 -0.76 -1.50
CA GLU A 103 14.08 -0.43 -2.34
C GLU A 103 13.78 0.74 -3.28
N TRP A 104 12.59 0.76 -3.86
CA TRP A 104 12.19 1.85 -4.74
C TRP A 104 12.07 3.17 -3.98
N LEU A 105 11.43 3.16 -2.81
CA LEU A 105 11.30 4.36 -1.97
C LEU A 105 12.69 4.88 -1.52
N ASP A 106 13.61 3.97 -1.18
CA ASP A 106 14.96 4.32 -0.73
C ASP A 106 15.88 4.77 -1.89
N GLY A 107 15.41 4.71 -3.13
CA GLY A 107 16.18 5.09 -4.29
C GLY A 107 17.19 4.05 -4.75
N LYS A 108 17.13 2.83 -4.20
CA LYS A 108 18.03 1.73 -4.56
C LYS A 108 17.64 1.03 -5.83
N SER A 109 16.41 1.22 -6.29
CA SER A 109 15.88 0.66 -7.52
C SER A 109 15.04 1.70 -8.22
N ASN A 110 15.11 1.73 -9.55
CA ASN A 110 14.28 2.59 -10.39
C ASN A 110 12.98 1.89 -10.81
N ASN A 111 12.83 0.61 -10.45
CA ASN A 111 11.68 -0.20 -10.84
C ASN A 111 10.60 -0.15 -9.76
N VAL A 112 9.48 0.50 -10.08
CA VAL A 112 8.34 0.50 -9.19
C VAL A 112 7.66 -0.89 -9.24
N PRO A 113 7.38 -1.52 -8.09
CA PRO A 113 6.84 -2.89 -8.09
C PRO A 113 5.39 -2.99 -8.54
N ILE A 114 4.62 -1.94 -8.36
CA ILE A 114 3.24 -1.81 -8.85
C ILE A 114 3.15 -0.46 -9.52
N LEU A 115 2.65 -0.43 -10.76
CA LEU A 115 2.65 0.78 -11.57
C LEU A 115 1.97 1.97 -10.86
N ASP A 116 0.85 1.72 -10.20
CA ASP A 116 0.11 2.77 -9.50
C ASP A 116 0.91 3.44 -8.38
N LEU A 117 1.91 2.76 -7.83
CA LEU A 117 2.79 3.33 -6.81
C LEU A 117 3.68 4.44 -7.33
N GLN A 118 3.80 4.58 -8.65
CA GLN A 118 4.56 5.68 -9.25
C GLN A 118 4.00 7.04 -8.85
N ASN A 119 2.72 7.12 -8.52
CA ASN A 119 2.11 8.35 -8.02
C ASN A 119 2.71 8.82 -6.70
N PHE A 120 3.49 7.97 -6.03
CA PHE A 120 4.17 8.30 -4.77
C PHE A 120 5.63 8.71 -4.98
N SER A 121 6.03 9.01 -6.22
CA SER A 121 7.43 9.35 -6.55
C SER A 121 7.97 10.51 -5.71
N SER A 122 7.15 11.52 -5.43
CA SER A 122 7.57 12.67 -4.62
C SER A 122 7.87 12.31 -3.17
N VAL A 123 7.29 11.21 -2.69
CA VAL A 123 7.51 10.74 -1.31
C VAL A 123 8.91 10.19 -1.11
N LYS A 124 9.56 9.74 -2.19
CA LYS A 124 10.91 9.17 -2.12
C LYS A 124 11.91 10.11 -1.46
N ALA A 125 11.75 11.41 -1.67
CA ALA A 125 12.62 12.43 -1.08
C ALA A 125 12.39 12.67 0.41
N PHE A 126 11.29 12.13 0.97
CA PHE A 126 10.91 12.38 2.36
C PHE A 126 10.94 11.08 3.14
N GLN A 127 12.11 10.75 3.67
CA GLN A 127 12.36 9.48 4.36
C GLN A 127 11.35 9.19 5.47
N ASN A 128 10.95 10.20 6.22
CA ASN A 128 10.01 10.04 7.33
C ASN A 128 8.58 9.70 6.87
N ARG A 129 8.30 9.82 5.56
CA ARG A 129 6.99 9.48 5.00
C ARG A 129 6.98 8.09 4.35
N HIS A 130 8.13 7.45 4.20
CA HIS A 130 8.21 6.11 3.62
C HIS A 130 7.36 5.12 4.41
N LYS A 131 7.33 5.24 5.73
CA LYS A 131 6.54 4.35 6.60
C LYS A 131 5.04 4.48 6.35
N CYS A 132 4.56 5.67 5.98
CA CYS A 132 3.15 5.86 5.65
C CYS A 132 2.76 5.04 4.42
N VAL A 133 3.64 4.95 3.44
CA VAL A 133 3.41 4.17 2.23
C VAL A 133 3.57 2.67 2.49
N LEU A 134 4.53 2.29 3.35
CA LEU A 134 4.86 0.90 3.61
C LEU A 134 3.90 0.20 4.57
N LEU A 135 3.15 0.94 5.39
CA LEU A 135 2.40 0.35 6.51
C LEU A 135 1.38 -0.70 6.07
N SER A 136 0.66 -0.48 4.98
CA SER A 136 -0.29 -1.46 4.47
C SER A 136 0.41 -2.72 3.96
N PHE A 137 1.60 -2.56 3.38
CA PHE A 137 2.40 -3.69 2.91
C PHE A 137 2.99 -4.46 4.10
N ASP A 138 3.33 -3.77 5.19
CA ASP A 138 3.72 -4.42 6.44
C ASP A 138 2.57 -5.26 7.00
N ALA A 139 1.36 -4.71 7.00
CA ALA A 139 0.19 -5.43 7.46
C ALA A 139 -0.08 -6.66 6.59
N LEU A 140 0.06 -6.53 5.28
CA LEU A 140 -0.12 -7.64 4.35
C LEU A 140 0.90 -8.76 4.62
N THR A 141 2.18 -8.40 4.72
CA THR A 141 3.23 -9.41 4.98
C THR A 141 3.05 -10.05 6.36
N GLY A 142 2.62 -9.27 7.36
CA GLY A 142 2.31 -9.80 8.68
C GLY A 142 1.18 -10.83 8.65
N ALA A 143 0.12 -10.52 7.91
CA ALA A 143 -1.01 -11.44 7.74
C ALA A 143 -0.56 -12.72 7.04
N CYS A 144 0.23 -12.60 5.97
CA CYS A 144 0.72 -13.76 5.24
C CYS A 144 1.67 -14.61 6.08
N SER A 145 2.53 -13.98 6.88
CA SER A 145 3.42 -14.72 7.80
C SER A 145 2.63 -15.51 8.80
N LYS A 146 1.55 -14.95 9.35
CA LYS A 146 0.66 -15.70 10.25
C LYS A 146 0.05 -16.92 9.59
N LEU A 147 -0.40 -16.77 8.34
CA LEU A 147 -0.96 -17.89 7.57
C LEU A 147 0.06 -18.98 7.30
N LEU A 148 1.33 -18.59 7.15
CA LEU A 148 2.44 -19.54 6.92
C LEU A 148 2.97 -20.16 8.22
N GLY A 149 2.43 -19.79 9.37
CA GLY A 149 2.85 -20.32 10.67
C GLY A 149 4.08 -19.67 11.26
N ASN A 150 4.42 -18.48 10.78
CA ASN A 150 5.61 -17.77 11.26
C ASN A 150 5.30 -16.75 12.35
#